data_fe05e4c153e7315c36bbd8b54168d653
#
_entry.id   fe05e4c153e7315c36bbd8b54168d653
#
_cell.length_a   1.000
_cell.length_b   1.000
_cell.length_c   1.000
_cell.angle_alpha   90.00
_cell.angle_beta   90.00
_cell.angle_gamma   90.00
#
_symmetry.space_group_name_H-M   'P 1'
#
loop_
_entity.id
_entity.type
_entity.pdbx_description
1 polymer ?
#
loop_
_entity_poly.entity_id
_entity_poly.type
_entity_poly.pdbx_seq_one_letter_code
_entity_poly.pdbx_strand_id
1 'polypeptide(L)'
;MTDREAKAFYNAAAWKHKRMQILERDHYECQDCRKRLKDAVTAGHILQGEDRKIRRAEEVHHIIELKEHPELGLEDDNLISLCVKCHNLRHGRTPRRFQRKKKLVSKERW
;
A
#
# COMPACT_ATOMS: atom_id res chain seq x y z
N MET A 1 -1.71 7.26 -18.85
CA MET A 1 -0.33 7.54 -18.38
C MET A 1 0.59 6.38 -18.74
N THR A 2 1.73 6.68 -19.31
CA THR A 2 2.73 5.65 -19.65
C THR A 2 3.61 5.33 -18.42
N ASP A 3 4.38 4.24 -18.53
CA ASP A 3 5.33 3.89 -17.46
C ASP A 3 6.38 5.00 -17.25
N ARG A 4 6.80 5.63 -18.33
CA ARG A 4 7.75 6.74 -18.28
C ARG A 4 7.16 7.92 -17.48
N GLU A 5 5.91 8.25 -17.77
CA GLU A 5 5.22 9.33 -17.09
C GLU A 5 5.01 9.00 -15.60
N ALA A 6 4.66 7.77 -15.29
CA ALA A 6 4.49 7.34 -13.91
C ALA A 6 5.80 7.45 -13.14
N LYS A 7 6.91 7.02 -13.77
CA LYS A 7 8.22 7.12 -13.14
C LYS A 7 8.60 8.57 -12.88
N ALA A 8 8.33 9.46 -13.84
CA ALA A 8 8.59 10.87 -13.67
C ALA A 8 7.76 11.46 -12.53
N PHE A 9 6.50 11.03 -12.42
CA PHE A 9 5.64 11.46 -11.33
C PHE A 9 6.24 11.09 -9.97
N TYR A 10 6.65 9.84 -9.80
CA TYR A 10 7.19 9.37 -8.52
C TYR A 10 8.54 10.01 -8.17
N ASN A 11 9.27 10.47 -9.18
CA ASN A 11 10.54 11.15 -8.94
C ASN A 11 10.37 12.66 -8.71
N ALA A 12 9.20 13.20 -8.95
CA ALA A 12 8.96 14.63 -8.81
C ALA A 12 8.92 15.06 -7.34
N ALA A 13 9.40 16.28 -7.09
CA ALA A 13 9.40 16.83 -5.74
C ALA A 13 7.98 16.92 -5.16
N ALA A 14 7.00 17.22 -6.01
CA ALA A 14 5.61 17.34 -5.57
C ALA A 14 5.11 16.03 -4.96
N TRP A 15 5.44 14.89 -5.57
CA TRP A 15 5.06 13.59 -5.03
C TRP A 15 5.77 13.30 -3.71
N LYS A 16 7.08 13.55 -3.67
CA LYS A 16 7.86 13.29 -2.46
C LYS A 16 7.35 14.11 -1.29
N HIS A 17 6.99 15.34 -1.53
CA HIS A 17 6.43 16.22 -0.50
C HIS A 17 5.05 15.73 -0.06
N LYS A 18 4.18 15.38 -1.02
CA LYS A 18 2.85 14.87 -0.72
C LYS A 18 2.94 13.56 0.06
N ARG A 19 3.85 12.69 -0.32
CA ARG A 19 4.07 11.41 0.37
C ARG A 19 4.37 11.64 1.85
N MET A 20 5.26 12.58 2.15
CA MET A 20 5.59 12.90 3.53
C MET A 20 4.38 13.46 4.28
N GLN A 21 3.61 14.32 3.63
CA GLN A 21 2.41 14.89 4.24
C GLN A 21 1.40 13.81 4.61
N ILE A 22 1.19 12.83 3.72
CA ILE A 22 0.25 11.75 3.98
C ILE A 22 0.75 10.85 5.11
N LEU A 23 2.04 10.51 5.13
CA LEU A 23 2.59 9.72 6.22
C LEU A 23 2.41 10.44 7.55
N GLU A 24 2.64 11.75 7.60
CA GLU A 24 2.42 12.52 8.82
C GLU A 24 0.94 12.57 9.21
N ARG A 25 0.04 12.76 8.21
CA ARG A 25 -1.39 12.76 8.46
C ARG A 25 -1.83 11.46 9.14
N ASP A 26 -1.27 10.34 8.68
CA ASP A 26 -1.62 9.01 9.19
C ASP A 26 -0.73 8.57 10.34
N HIS A 27 0.07 9.48 10.88
CA HIS A 27 0.95 9.26 12.05
C HIS A 27 1.92 8.10 11.83
N TYR A 28 2.33 7.86 10.58
CA TYR A 28 3.26 6.77 10.22
C TYR A 28 2.73 5.40 10.62
N GLU A 29 1.41 5.27 10.73
CA GLU A 29 0.78 3.99 11.05
C GLU A 29 0.07 3.44 9.82
N CYS A 30 0.19 2.13 9.61
CA CYS A 30 -0.48 1.48 8.50
C CYS A 30 -2.00 1.54 8.71
N GLN A 31 -2.70 2.16 7.80
CA GLN A 31 -4.15 2.34 7.93
C GLN A 31 -4.90 1.02 7.76
N ASP A 32 -4.38 0.09 6.95
CA ASP A 32 -5.00 -1.23 6.82
C ASP A 32 -4.86 -2.05 8.10
N CYS A 33 -3.70 -1.96 8.76
CA CYS A 33 -3.54 -2.63 10.06
C CYS A 33 -4.50 -2.07 11.09
N ARG A 34 -4.66 -0.75 11.12
CA ARG A 34 -5.59 -0.10 12.05
C ARG A 34 -7.03 -0.53 11.77
N LYS A 35 -7.41 -0.57 10.50
CA LYS A 35 -8.77 -0.96 10.12
C LYS A 35 -9.04 -2.41 10.50
N ARG A 36 -8.08 -3.30 10.27
CA ARG A 36 -8.23 -4.71 10.63
C ARG A 36 -8.48 -4.87 12.12
N LEU A 37 -7.69 -4.17 12.93
CA LEU A 37 -7.84 -4.22 14.38
C LEU A 37 -9.18 -3.66 14.82
N LYS A 38 -9.57 -2.51 14.26
CA LYS A 38 -10.83 -1.87 14.59
C LYS A 38 -12.01 -2.76 14.23
N ASP A 39 -11.97 -3.36 13.03
CA ASP A 39 -13.04 -4.23 12.57
C ASP A 39 -13.16 -5.48 13.46
N ALA A 40 -12.01 -6.03 13.88
CA ALA A 40 -11.99 -7.19 14.77
C ALA A 40 -12.63 -6.85 16.12
N VAL A 41 -12.29 -5.71 16.68
CA VAL A 41 -12.86 -5.27 17.95
C VAL A 41 -14.38 -5.09 17.82
N THR A 42 -14.82 -4.47 16.74
CA THR A 42 -16.24 -4.25 16.50
C THR A 42 -17.00 -5.55 16.33
N ALA A 43 -16.38 -6.55 15.68
CA ALA A 43 -17.00 -7.85 15.45
C ALA A 43 -16.83 -8.82 16.62
N GLY A 44 -16.11 -8.42 17.67
CA GLY A 44 -15.88 -9.28 18.82
C GLY A 44 -14.84 -10.37 18.58
N HIS A 45 -14.02 -10.22 17.54
CA HIS A 45 -12.96 -11.17 17.23
C HIS A 45 -11.68 -10.82 17.98
N ILE A 46 -10.95 -11.84 18.40
CA ILE A 46 -9.65 -11.65 19.03
C ILE A 46 -8.58 -12.00 18.02
N LEU A 47 -7.84 -10.98 17.58
CA LEU A 47 -6.71 -11.18 16.69
C LEU A 47 -5.50 -11.65 17.49
N GLN A 48 -4.62 -12.40 16.84
CA GLN A 48 -3.44 -12.95 17.50
C GLN A 48 -2.19 -12.70 16.68
N GLY A 49 -1.05 -12.67 17.38
CA GLY A 49 0.25 -12.52 16.74
C GLY A 49 0.37 -11.23 15.95
N GLU A 50 0.85 -11.37 14.73
CA GLU A 50 1.09 -10.22 13.86
C GLU A 50 -0.18 -9.47 13.48
N ASP A 51 -1.32 -10.14 13.48
CA ASP A 51 -2.59 -9.50 13.12
C ASP A 51 -3.05 -8.47 14.13
N ARG A 52 -2.51 -8.53 15.34
CA ARG A 52 -2.83 -7.56 16.39
C ARG A 52 -2.02 -6.27 16.28
N LYS A 53 -0.96 -6.30 15.50
CA LYS A 53 -0.01 -5.18 15.45
C LYS A 53 -0.39 -4.17 14.37
N ILE A 54 -0.22 -2.91 14.71
CA ILE A 54 -0.31 -1.83 13.74
C ILE A 54 1.13 -1.54 13.31
N ARG A 55 1.48 -1.96 12.11
CA ARG A 55 2.84 -1.79 11.61
C ARG A 55 3.07 -0.35 11.19
N ARG A 56 4.35 0.05 11.23
CA ARG A 56 4.74 1.36 10.74
C ARG A 56 4.48 1.44 9.24
N ALA A 57 3.85 2.54 8.82
CA ALA A 57 3.65 2.79 7.40
C ALA A 57 4.94 3.29 6.79
N GLU A 58 5.31 2.71 5.66
CA GLU A 58 6.52 3.09 4.92
C GLU A 58 6.20 3.51 3.50
N GLU A 59 5.00 3.22 3.02
CA GLU A 59 4.61 3.50 1.65
C GLU A 59 3.26 4.20 1.62
N VAL A 60 3.05 5.01 0.59
CA VAL A 60 1.78 5.67 0.34
C VAL A 60 1.20 5.07 -0.93
N HIS A 61 -0.02 4.57 -0.82
CA HIS A 61 -0.71 3.85 -1.89
C HIS A 61 -1.79 4.71 -2.51
N HIS A 62 -1.91 4.67 -3.84
CA HIS A 62 -3.03 5.29 -4.55
C HIS A 62 -4.21 4.32 -4.51
N ILE A 63 -5.32 4.74 -3.93
CA ILE A 63 -6.52 3.90 -3.86
C ILE A 63 -7.03 3.61 -5.26
N ILE A 64 -7.16 4.66 -6.06
CA ILE A 64 -7.41 4.53 -7.50
C ILE A 64 -6.07 4.68 -8.19
N GLU A 65 -5.69 3.71 -9.00
CA GLU A 65 -4.35 3.66 -9.56
C GLU A 65 -4.00 4.92 -10.34
N LEU A 66 -2.74 5.35 -10.17
CA LEU A 66 -2.23 6.54 -10.82
C LEU A 66 -2.39 6.49 -12.34
N LYS A 67 -2.13 5.33 -12.94
CA LYS A 67 -2.20 5.19 -14.39
C LYS A 67 -3.62 5.30 -14.92
N GLU A 68 -4.61 4.95 -14.10
CA GLU A 68 -6.02 5.04 -14.49
C GLU A 68 -6.55 6.45 -14.34
N HIS A 69 -6.13 7.13 -13.28
CA HIS A 69 -6.59 8.49 -12.98
C HIS A 69 -5.42 9.36 -12.52
N PRO A 70 -4.57 9.80 -13.47
CA PRO A 70 -3.41 10.62 -13.10
C PRO A 70 -3.77 11.92 -12.38
N GLU A 71 -4.97 12.43 -12.65
CA GLU A 71 -5.44 13.67 -12.02
C GLU A 71 -5.64 13.51 -10.52
N LEU A 72 -5.78 12.28 -10.03
CA LEU A 72 -5.94 11.99 -8.60
C LEU A 72 -4.62 11.67 -7.91
N GLY A 73 -3.51 11.83 -8.62
CA GLY A 73 -2.19 11.44 -8.11
C GLY A 73 -1.75 12.15 -6.84
N LEU A 74 -2.22 13.39 -6.64
CA LEU A 74 -1.87 14.18 -5.46
C LEU A 74 -3.08 14.51 -4.59
N GLU A 75 -4.21 13.83 -4.81
CA GLU A 75 -5.41 14.06 -4.01
C GLU A 75 -5.30 13.31 -2.68
N ASP A 76 -5.47 14.04 -1.59
CA ASP A 76 -5.34 13.47 -0.25
C ASP A 76 -6.29 12.30 -0.02
N ASP A 77 -7.52 12.41 -0.52
CA ASP A 77 -8.53 11.37 -0.32
C ASP A 77 -8.24 10.09 -1.10
N ASN A 78 -7.35 10.16 -2.08
CA ASN A 78 -6.95 9.01 -2.88
C ASN A 78 -5.65 8.36 -2.38
N LEU A 79 -5.11 8.85 -1.28
CA LEU A 79 -3.81 8.38 -0.76
C LEU A 79 -3.96 7.81 0.64
N ILE A 80 -3.31 6.69 0.88
CA ILE A 80 -3.38 6.00 2.16
C ILE A 80 -2.00 5.46 2.51
N SER A 81 -1.61 5.61 3.78
CA SER A 81 -0.32 5.11 4.26
C SER A 81 -0.43 3.64 4.63
N LEU A 82 0.47 2.82 4.14
CA LEU A 82 0.47 1.38 4.37
C LEU A 82 1.85 0.87 4.72
N CYS A 83 1.90 -0.21 5.50
CA CYS A 83 3.14 -0.95 5.67
C CYS A 83 3.41 -1.76 4.40
N VAL A 84 4.64 -2.23 4.24
CA VAL A 84 5.04 -2.97 3.05
C VAL A 84 4.14 -4.19 2.83
N LYS A 85 3.83 -4.92 3.89
CA LYS A 85 3.00 -6.12 3.79
C LYS A 85 1.60 -5.82 3.27
N CYS A 86 0.94 -4.81 3.84
CA CYS A 86 -0.43 -4.46 3.42
C CYS A 86 -0.45 -3.86 2.03
N HIS A 87 0.56 -3.08 1.67
CA HIS A 87 0.68 -2.53 0.33
C HIS A 87 0.80 -3.65 -0.70
N ASN A 88 1.62 -4.65 -0.40
CA ASN A 88 1.75 -5.80 -1.29
C ASN A 88 0.45 -6.59 -1.40
N LEU A 89 -0.28 -6.73 -0.30
CA LEU A 89 -1.58 -7.42 -0.34
C LEU A 89 -2.57 -6.69 -1.23
N ARG A 90 -2.60 -5.36 -1.17
CA ARG A 90 -3.51 -4.59 -2.02
C ARG A 90 -3.19 -4.73 -3.50
N HIS A 91 -1.90 -4.92 -3.84
CA HIS A 91 -1.49 -5.13 -5.22
C HIS A 91 -1.58 -6.58 -5.65
N GLY A 92 -2.01 -7.47 -4.76
CA GLY A 92 -2.09 -8.89 -5.07
C GLY A 92 -0.75 -9.58 -5.15
N ARG A 93 0.30 -8.97 -4.58
CA ARG A 93 1.64 -9.56 -4.59
C ARG A 93 1.76 -10.64 -3.53
N THR A 94 2.41 -11.73 -3.88
CA THR A 94 2.68 -12.80 -2.93
C THR A 94 4.11 -12.68 -2.41
N PRO A 95 4.40 -13.27 -1.24
CA PRO A 95 5.78 -13.32 -0.76
C PRO A 95 6.70 -13.96 -1.78
N ARG A 96 7.95 -13.50 -1.82
CA ARG A 96 8.92 -13.95 -2.81
C ARG A 96 9.03 -15.47 -2.91
N ARG A 97 9.04 -16.16 -1.79
CA ARG A 97 9.16 -17.61 -1.78
C ARG A 97 8.02 -18.31 -2.52
N PHE A 98 6.81 -17.75 -2.44
CA PHE A 98 5.66 -18.30 -3.16
C PHE A 98 5.73 -17.98 -4.64
N GLN A 99 6.26 -16.81 -4.96
CA GLN A 99 6.44 -16.41 -6.35
C GLN A 99 7.40 -17.36 -7.07
N ARG A 100 8.47 -17.77 -6.39
CA ARG A 100 9.42 -18.72 -6.98
C ARG A 100 8.75 -20.03 -7.31
N LYS A 101 7.88 -20.53 -6.45
CA LYS A 101 7.14 -21.75 -6.71
C LYS A 101 6.27 -21.61 -7.96
N LYS A 102 5.63 -20.48 -8.10
CA LYS A 102 4.81 -20.22 -9.28
C LYS A 102 5.66 -20.19 -10.55
N LYS A 103 6.85 -19.64 -10.48
CA LYS A 103 7.73 -19.59 -11.62
C LYS A 103 8.15 -20.99 -12.08
N LEU A 104 8.32 -21.89 -11.15
CA LEU A 104 8.65 -23.25 -11.49
C LEU A 104 7.55 -23.91 -12.29
N VAL A 105 6.32 -23.49 -12.03
CA VAL A 105 5.17 -24.10 -12.68
C VAL A 105 4.90 -23.45 -14.04
N SER A 106 5.11 -22.16 -14.10
CA SER A 106 4.79 -21.46 -15.30
C SER A 106 5.90 -20.65 -15.81
N LYS A 107 6.03 -19.73 -15.98
CA LYS A 107 6.76 -18.59 -16.07
C LYS A 107 6.36 -17.35 -16.03
N GLU A 108 6.17 -16.73 -15.42
CA GLU A 108 5.78 -15.69 -15.10
C GLU A 108 5.55 -14.88 -14.62
N ARG A 109 5.35 -14.70 -14.64
CA ARG A 109 5.01 -13.90 -14.10
C ARG A 109 4.95 -13.11 -13.29
N TRP A 110 4.96 -13.03 -13.05
CA TRP A 110 4.78 -12.19 -12.30
C TRP A 110 5.31 -11.33 -12.37
#